data_d6974fb44aa1e4425c0782edffbe7815
#
_entry.id   d6974fb44aa1e4425c0782edffbe7815
#
_cell.length_a   1.000
_cell.length_b   1.000
_cell.length_c   1.000
_cell.angle_alpha   90.00
_cell.angle_beta   90.00
_cell.angle_gamma   90.00
#
_symmetry.space_group_name_H-M   'P 1'
#
loop_
_entity.id
_entity.type
_entity.pdbx_description
1 polymer ?
#
loop_
_entity_poly.entity_id
_entity_poly.type
_entity_poly.pdbx_seq_one_letter_code
_entity_poly.pdbx_strand_id
1 'polypeptide(L)'
;CGTCRERGEIIKDPCKKCQRGKIKGTKHLSFNLPSGIDNGDYVIQGEGESIPDGNNGDLIVRVRVEPHSYFRRDGIDLYCDAKLSMIDASLGTEINVKTLEKTETLKIESGTQPNSILKIKSQGLPGQNSNRRGDLFVHIVVEIPKKLSKQQKSLLDEFKKSD
;
A
#
# COMPACT_ATOMS: atom_id res chain seq x y z
N CYS A 1 -49.78 29.15 -14.97
CA CYS A 1 -50.24 28.93 -16.33
C CYS A 1 -50.17 27.44 -16.66
N GLY A 2 -51.30 26.85 -17.13
CA GLY A 2 -51.36 25.42 -17.45
C GLY A 2 -50.40 24.97 -18.58
N THR A 3 -49.89 25.87 -19.38
CA THR A 3 -49.02 25.59 -20.52
C THR A 3 -47.53 25.52 -20.13
N CYS A 4 -47.07 26.40 -19.24
CA CYS A 4 -45.63 26.44 -18.85
C CYS A 4 -45.39 25.81 -17.47
N ARG A 5 -46.46 25.47 -16.67
CA ARG A 5 -46.35 24.90 -15.33
C ARG A 5 -45.36 25.66 -14.46
N GLU A 6 -45.49 26.98 -14.41
CA GLU A 6 -44.67 27.91 -13.61
C GLU A 6 -43.21 28.10 -14.05
N ARG A 7 -42.77 27.51 -15.20
CA ARG A 7 -41.42 27.64 -15.69
C ARG A 7 -41.10 28.90 -16.48
N GLY A 8 -42.15 29.69 -16.85
CA GLY A 8 -41.98 30.91 -17.63
C GLY A 8 -41.70 30.70 -19.14
N GLU A 9 -41.22 29.53 -19.54
CA GLU A 9 -40.80 29.19 -20.90
C GLU A 9 -41.49 27.94 -21.42
N ILE A 10 -41.77 27.91 -22.74
CA ILE A 10 -42.36 26.77 -23.47
C ILE A 10 -41.40 26.35 -24.55
N ILE A 11 -40.89 25.11 -24.47
CA ILE A 11 -40.07 24.52 -25.54
C ILE A 11 -41.00 24.06 -26.65
N LYS A 12 -41.06 24.81 -27.77
CA LYS A 12 -41.90 24.50 -28.94
C LYS A 12 -41.41 23.25 -29.68
N ASP A 13 -40.08 23.06 -29.78
CA ASP A 13 -39.47 21.90 -30.42
C ASP A 13 -38.52 21.21 -29.45
N PRO A 14 -38.94 20.12 -28.75
CA PRO A 14 -38.09 19.41 -27.85
C PRO A 14 -36.98 18.65 -28.60
N CYS A 15 -35.72 18.86 -28.21
CA CYS A 15 -34.57 18.14 -28.76
C CYS A 15 -34.71 16.63 -28.53
N LYS A 16 -34.63 15.84 -29.61
CA LYS A 16 -34.73 14.37 -29.56
C LYS A 16 -33.52 13.69 -28.88
N LYS A 17 -32.40 14.41 -28.72
CA LYS A 17 -31.15 13.89 -28.13
C LYS A 17 -30.97 14.19 -26.63
N CYS A 18 -31.80 15.10 -26.09
CA CYS A 18 -31.69 15.46 -24.66
C CYS A 18 -32.93 15.08 -23.88
N GLN A 19 -32.78 14.82 -22.59
CA GLN A 19 -33.87 14.66 -21.63
C GLN A 19 -33.95 15.94 -20.79
N ARG A 20 -34.97 16.77 -21.03
CA ARG A 20 -35.18 18.05 -20.31
C ARG A 20 -33.96 18.98 -20.31
N GLY A 21 -33.28 19.13 -21.46
CA GLY A 21 -32.12 19.98 -21.58
C GLY A 21 -30.78 19.33 -21.16
N LYS A 22 -30.80 18.12 -20.59
CA LYS A 22 -29.59 17.39 -20.18
C LYS A 22 -29.28 16.28 -21.19
N ILE A 23 -28.03 16.16 -21.59
CA ILE A 23 -27.50 15.07 -22.41
C ILE A 23 -26.66 14.20 -21.48
N LYS A 24 -26.94 12.89 -21.46
CA LYS A 24 -26.04 11.94 -20.76
C LYS A 24 -24.78 11.80 -21.60
N GLY A 25 -23.68 12.25 -21.06
CA GLY A 25 -22.35 12.10 -21.63
C GLY A 25 -21.43 11.39 -20.63
N THR A 26 -20.40 10.75 -21.15
CA THR A 26 -19.31 10.20 -20.31
C THR A 26 -18.13 11.16 -20.39
N LYS A 27 -17.68 11.66 -19.27
CA LYS A 27 -16.46 12.47 -19.15
C LYS A 27 -15.37 11.56 -18.57
N HIS A 28 -14.27 11.41 -19.30
CA HIS A 28 -13.08 10.74 -18.77
C HIS A 28 -12.26 11.74 -17.98
N LEU A 29 -12.08 11.47 -16.70
CA LEU A 29 -11.26 12.27 -15.81
C LEU A 29 -9.97 11.51 -15.53
N SER A 30 -8.83 12.17 -15.69
CA SER A 30 -7.54 11.69 -15.25
C SER A 30 -7.03 12.58 -14.14
N PHE A 31 -6.64 12.01 -13.03
CA PHE A 31 -6.03 12.73 -11.93
C PHE A 31 -4.84 11.94 -11.39
N ASN A 32 -3.84 12.68 -10.93
CA ASN A 32 -2.65 12.07 -10.38
C ASN A 32 -2.87 11.78 -8.90
N LEU A 33 -2.71 10.51 -8.52
CA LEU A 33 -2.65 10.12 -7.11
C LEU A 33 -1.26 10.42 -6.56
N PRO A 34 -1.14 11.11 -5.42
CA PRO A 34 0.15 11.31 -4.79
C PRO A 34 0.72 9.97 -4.32
N SER A 35 2.04 9.82 -4.44
CA SER A 35 2.73 8.65 -3.92
C SER A 35 2.58 8.57 -2.39
N GLY A 36 2.46 7.36 -1.86
CA GLY A 36 2.22 7.16 -0.43
C GLY A 36 0.78 7.43 0.02
N ILE A 37 -0.17 7.56 -0.92
CA ILE A 37 -1.60 7.75 -0.62
C ILE A 37 -2.11 6.71 0.37
N ASP A 38 -3.04 7.11 1.23
CA ASP A 38 -3.69 6.25 2.20
C ASP A 38 -5.16 6.02 1.87
N ASN A 39 -5.83 5.13 2.61
CA ASN A 39 -7.27 4.98 2.51
C ASN A 39 -7.96 6.30 2.89
N GLY A 40 -8.91 6.72 2.07
CA GLY A 40 -9.66 7.95 2.37
C GLY A 40 -10.47 8.46 1.21
N ASP A 41 -11.23 9.50 1.50
CA ASP A 41 -12.03 10.21 0.52
C ASP A 41 -11.25 11.47 0.08
N TYR A 42 -11.01 11.57 -1.23
CA TYR A 42 -10.29 12.67 -1.87
C TYR A 42 -11.28 13.49 -2.69
N VAL A 43 -11.28 14.80 -2.48
CA VAL A 43 -12.20 15.71 -3.15
C VAL A 43 -11.51 16.38 -4.32
N ILE A 44 -12.10 16.25 -5.51
CA ILE A 44 -11.67 16.95 -6.72
C ILE A 44 -12.69 18.06 -6.99
N GLN A 45 -12.27 19.29 -6.77
CA GLN A 45 -13.15 20.45 -6.88
C GLN A 45 -13.62 20.68 -8.32
N GLY A 46 -14.90 20.99 -8.47
CA GLY A 46 -15.51 21.35 -9.74
C GLY A 46 -15.66 20.23 -10.77
N GLU A 47 -15.33 18.98 -10.42
CA GLU A 47 -15.42 17.82 -11.31
C GLU A 47 -16.64 16.93 -11.03
N GLY A 48 -17.55 17.38 -10.19
CA GLY A 48 -18.83 16.71 -9.87
C GLY A 48 -19.92 17.01 -10.88
N GLU A 49 -21.17 16.89 -10.45
CA GLU A 49 -22.35 17.11 -11.30
C GLU A 49 -22.44 18.58 -11.74
N SER A 50 -22.69 18.76 -13.04
CA SER A 50 -22.88 20.10 -13.61
C SER A 50 -24.27 20.62 -13.29
N ILE A 51 -24.34 21.83 -12.73
CA ILE A 51 -25.59 22.53 -12.43
C ILE A 51 -25.79 23.61 -13.50
N PRO A 52 -26.97 23.66 -14.14
CA PRO A 52 -27.31 24.76 -15.04
C PRO A 52 -27.23 26.09 -14.29
N ASP A 53 -26.57 27.07 -14.84
CA ASP A 53 -26.39 28.42 -14.28
C ASP A 53 -25.67 28.50 -12.92
N GLY A 54 -24.91 27.46 -12.57
CA GLY A 54 -24.13 27.38 -11.34
C GLY A 54 -22.76 26.76 -11.52
N ASN A 55 -21.96 26.75 -10.46
CA ASN A 55 -20.69 26.04 -10.42
C ASN A 55 -20.94 24.52 -10.33
N ASN A 56 -20.06 23.75 -10.99
CA ASN A 56 -20.09 22.30 -10.83
C ASN A 56 -19.88 21.90 -9.37
N GLY A 57 -20.51 20.81 -8.96
CA GLY A 57 -20.22 20.18 -7.67
C GLY A 57 -18.82 19.58 -7.61
N ASP A 58 -18.44 19.06 -6.45
CA ASP A 58 -17.18 18.37 -6.25
C ASP A 58 -17.33 16.87 -6.49
N LEU A 59 -16.27 16.24 -6.98
CA LEU A 59 -16.20 14.80 -7.13
C LEU A 59 -15.45 14.20 -5.94
N ILE A 60 -16.11 13.30 -5.21
CA ILE A 60 -15.49 12.55 -4.11
C ILE A 60 -14.99 11.21 -4.66
N VAL A 61 -13.68 11.01 -4.56
CA VAL A 61 -13.01 9.76 -4.96
C VAL A 61 -12.59 9.01 -3.72
N ARG A 62 -13.21 7.85 -3.51
CA ARG A 62 -12.85 6.98 -2.38
C ARG A 62 -11.73 6.03 -2.79
N VAL A 63 -10.57 6.21 -2.16
CA VAL A 63 -9.39 5.37 -2.37
C VAL A 63 -9.35 4.28 -1.31
N ARG A 64 -9.12 3.05 -1.75
CA ARG A 64 -8.87 1.90 -0.89
C ARG A 64 -7.57 1.23 -1.33
N VAL A 65 -6.59 1.23 -0.45
CA VAL A 65 -5.30 0.54 -0.66
C VAL A 65 -5.43 -0.89 -0.19
N GLU A 66 -5.17 -1.84 -1.08
CA GLU A 66 -5.21 -3.27 -0.74
C GLU A 66 -3.95 -3.70 0.05
N PRO A 67 -4.10 -4.63 1.01
CA PRO A 67 -2.96 -5.19 1.73
C PRO A 67 -2.01 -5.91 0.78
N HIS A 68 -0.71 -5.68 0.93
CA HIS A 68 0.31 -6.39 0.16
C HIS A 68 0.64 -7.73 0.83
N SER A 69 0.92 -8.78 0.04
CA SER A 69 1.17 -10.14 0.54
C SER A 69 2.49 -10.27 1.34
N TYR A 70 3.47 -9.44 1.06
CA TYR A 70 4.80 -9.49 1.66
C TYR A 70 5.06 -8.35 2.63
N PHE A 71 4.54 -7.14 2.35
CA PHE A 71 4.76 -5.97 3.18
C PHE A 71 3.52 -5.64 4.02
N ARG A 72 3.74 -5.33 5.27
CA ARG A 72 2.78 -4.64 6.14
C ARG A 72 3.14 -3.17 6.19
N ARG A 73 2.16 -2.31 6.03
CA ARG A 73 2.34 -0.86 6.03
C ARG A 73 1.94 -0.26 7.38
N ASP A 74 2.75 0.66 7.87
CA ASP A 74 2.43 1.52 9.02
C ASP A 74 2.86 2.96 8.68
N GLY A 75 1.88 3.80 8.31
CA GLY A 75 2.14 5.12 7.79
C GLY A 75 3.00 5.10 6.52
N ILE A 76 4.24 5.61 6.60
CA ILE A 76 5.23 5.58 5.52
C ILE A 76 6.24 4.45 5.67
N ASP A 77 6.26 3.76 6.82
CA ASP A 77 7.16 2.67 7.10
C ASP A 77 6.58 1.33 6.62
N LEU A 78 7.47 0.41 6.29
CA LEU A 78 7.13 -0.93 5.85
C LEU A 78 7.72 -1.97 6.78
N TYR A 79 7.00 -3.07 6.95
CA TYR A 79 7.41 -4.22 7.73
C TYR A 79 7.35 -5.47 6.87
N CYS A 80 8.35 -6.33 6.99
CA CYS A 80 8.35 -7.66 6.37
C CYS A 80 8.99 -8.67 7.31
N ASP A 81 8.65 -9.95 7.12
CA ASP A 81 9.21 -11.05 7.88
C ASP A 81 10.33 -11.72 7.07
N ALA A 82 11.48 -11.93 7.69
CA ALA A 82 12.58 -12.71 7.13
C ALA A 82 12.78 -13.99 7.96
N LYS A 83 12.71 -15.11 7.28
CA LYS A 83 12.89 -16.43 7.89
C LYS A 83 14.35 -16.82 7.87
N LEU A 84 14.87 -17.20 9.03
CA LEU A 84 16.23 -17.68 9.22
C LEU A 84 16.24 -19.07 9.87
N SER A 85 17.20 -19.89 9.52
CA SER A 85 17.46 -21.09 10.31
C SER A 85 18.07 -20.73 11.67
N MET A 86 17.89 -21.57 12.68
CA MET A 86 18.54 -21.37 13.97
C MET A 86 20.07 -21.34 13.85
N ILE A 87 20.63 -22.03 12.87
CA ILE A 87 22.09 -22.09 12.63
C ILE A 87 22.56 -20.75 12.06
N ASP A 88 21.87 -20.20 11.06
CA ASP A 88 22.20 -18.92 10.46
C ASP A 88 22.05 -17.77 11.47
N ALA A 89 21.03 -17.85 12.33
CA ALA A 89 20.86 -16.88 13.41
C ALA A 89 21.99 -16.93 14.46
N SER A 90 22.51 -18.14 14.73
CA SER A 90 23.61 -18.34 15.69
C SER A 90 24.96 -17.93 15.14
N LEU A 91 25.25 -18.29 13.89
CA LEU A 91 26.55 -18.05 13.25
C LEU A 91 26.65 -16.67 12.58
N GLY A 92 25.52 -16.06 12.29
CA GLY A 92 25.44 -14.89 11.43
C GLY A 92 25.44 -15.29 9.95
N THR A 93 24.79 -14.47 9.13
CA THR A 93 24.66 -14.72 7.69
C THR A 93 24.32 -13.42 6.95
N GLU A 94 24.29 -13.49 5.65
CA GLU A 94 23.74 -12.43 4.80
C GLU A 94 22.48 -12.92 4.11
N ILE A 95 21.43 -12.14 4.16
CA ILE A 95 20.15 -12.45 3.53
C ILE A 95 19.77 -11.40 2.50
N ASN A 96 19.09 -11.84 1.47
CA ASN A 96 18.54 -10.93 0.47
C ASN A 96 17.10 -10.58 0.82
N VAL A 97 16.85 -9.32 1.14
CA VAL A 97 15.54 -8.78 1.46
C VAL A 97 15.00 -8.02 0.26
N LYS A 98 13.80 -8.36 -0.17
CA LYS A 98 13.11 -7.59 -1.22
C LYS A 98 12.66 -6.26 -0.66
N THR A 99 12.97 -5.17 -1.35
CA THR A 99 12.41 -3.85 -1.10
C THR A 99 11.41 -3.50 -2.20
N LEU A 100 10.84 -2.31 -2.18
CA LEU A 100 9.89 -1.88 -3.23
C LEU A 100 10.54 -1.75 -4.60
N GLU A 101 11.82 -1.38 -4.65
CA GLU A 101 12.52 -1.09 -5.92
C GLU A 101 13.55 -2.15 -6.30
N LYS A 102 14.18 -2.77 -5.30
CA LYS A 102 15.32 -3.68 -5.52
C LYS A 102 15.39 -4.74 -4.43
N THR A 103 16.38 -5.59 -4.53
CA THR A 103 16.76 -6.52 -3.46
C THR A 103 17.98 -5.96 -2.75
N GLU A 104 17.93 -5.84 -1.44
CA GLU A 104 19.03 -5.39 -0.58
C GLU A 104 19.62 -6.58 0.17
N THR A 105 20.93 -6.61 0.30
CA THR A 105 21.59 -7.58 1.15
C THR A 105 21.66 -7.05 2.57
N LEU A 106 21.07 -7.78 3.51
CA LEU A 106 21.07 -7.45 4.93
C LEU A 106 21.97 -8.42 5.68
N LYS A 107 22.96 -7.87 6.37
CA LYS A 107 23.85 -8.63 7.23
C LYS A 107 23.19 -8.93 8.56
N ILE A 108 23.17 -10.18 8.93
CA ILE A 108 22.68 -10.70 10.20
C ILE A 108 23.86 -11.01 11.09
N GLU A 109 23.93 -10.40 12.25
CA GLU A 109 25.00 -10.66 13.22
C GLU A 109 24.79 -12.01 13.91
N SER A 110 25.91 -12.64 14.30
CA SER A 110 25.86 -13.88 15.08
C SER A 110 25.15 -13.66 16.42
N GLY A 111 24.33 -14.63 16.83
CA GLY A 111 23.55 -14.55 18.05
C GLY A 111 22.28 -13.68 17.92
N THR A 112 21.84 -13.38 16.70
CA THR A 112 20.58 -12.65 16.47
C THR A 112 19.41 -13.45 17.04
N GLN A 113 18.64 -12.80 17.92
CA GLN A 113 17.52 -13.43 18.62
C GLN A 113 16.24 -13.46 17.76
N PRO A 114 15.36 -14.44 17.99
CA PRO A 114 14.02 -14.43 17.40
C PRO A 114 13.28 -13.12 17.75
N ASN A 115 12.47 -12.64 16.81
CA ASN A 115 11.71 -11.38 16.91
C ASN A 115 12.58 -10.11 16.94
N SER A 116 13.88 -10.20 16.67
CA SER A 116 14.70 -9.01 16.42
C SER A 116 14.19 -8.26 15.20
N ILE A 117 14.23 -6.93 15.26
CA ILE A 117 13.82 -6.06 14.15
C ILE A 117 15.06 -5.34 13.64
N LEU A 118 15.39 -5.58 12.38
CA LEU A 118 16.47 -4.90 11.68
C LEU A 118 15.90 -3.86 10.74
N LYS A 119 16.57 -2.71 10.66
CA LYS A 119 16.08 -1.57 9.91
C LYS A 119 16.93 -1.29 8.68
N ILE A 120 16.29 -1.18 7.52
CA ILE A 120 16.89 -0.71 6.28
C ILE A 120 16.37 0.71 6.02
N LYS A 121 17.26 1.69 6.10
CA LYS A 121 16.91 3.11 5.99
C LYS A 121 16.40 3.46 4.58
N SER A 122 15.42 4.36 4.51
CA SER A 122 14.88 4.92 3.27
C SER A 122 14.34 3.88 2.26
N GLN A 123 13.92 2.70 2.73
CA GLN A 123 13.32 1.64 1.91
C GLN A 123 11.81 1.46 2.17
N GLY A 124 11.19 2.42 2.85
CA GLY A 124 9.75 2.51 3.04
C GLY A 124 9.04 3.26 1.91
N LEU A 125 7.83 3.74 2.18
CA LEU A 125 7.02 4.53 1.25
C LEU A 125 7.47 6.00 1.24
N PRO A 126 7.31 6.69 0.11
CA PRO A 126 7.48 8.14 0.08
C PRO A 126 6.36 8.83 0.87
N GLY A 127 6.67 9.90 1.57
CA GLY A 127 5.69 10.72 2.26
C GLY A 127 4.85 11.54 1.28
N GLN A 128 3.57 11.74 1.56
CA GLN A 128 2.62 12.41 0.67
C GLN A 128 3.02 13.85 0.30
N ASN A 129 3.59 14.61 1.25
CA ASN A 129 3.92 16.02 1.08
C ASN A 129 5.37 16.34 1.46
N SER A 130 6.25 15.34 1.42
CA SER A 130 7.65 15.51 1.80
C SER A 130 8.55 14.62 0.93
N ASN A 131 9.77 15.08 0.71
CA ASN A 131 10.81 14.25 0.08
C ASN A 131 11.35 13.16 1.03
N ARG A 132 10.78 13.04 2.23
CA ARG A 132 11.18 12.03 3.20
C ARG A 132 10.57 10.69 2.80
N ARG A 133 11.40 9.66 2.85
CA ARG A 133 11.01 8.28 2.66
C ARG A 133 11.05 7.55 4.00
N GLY A 134 10.09 6.67 4.24
CA GLY A 134 10.06 5.80 5.41
C GLY A 134 11.16 4.74 5.38
N ASP A 135 11.22 3.94 6.41
CA ASP A 135 12.18 2.85 6.56
C ASP A 135 11.51 1.49 6.33
N LEU A 136 12.31 0.47 6.02
CA LEU A 136 11.85 -0.92 5.99
C LEU A 136 12.35 -1.64 7.24
N PHE A 137 11.43 -2.16 8.03
CA PHE A 137 11.69 -2.95 9.22
C PHE A 137 11.56 -4.44 8.89
N VAL A 138 12.65 -5.16 9.06
CA VAL A 138 12.75 -6.59 8.79
C VAL A 138 12.66 -7.34 10.11
N HIS A 139 11.56 -8.04 10.32
CA HIS A 139 11.32 -8.85 11.50
C HIS A 139 11.91 -10.24 11.30
N ILE A 140 12.82 -10.65 12.16
CA ILE A 140 13.53 -11.93 12.08
C ILE A 140 12.70 -13.03 12.72
N VAL A 141 12.31 -14.01 11.90
CA VAL A 141 11.60 -15.21 12.34
C VAL A 141 12.55 -16.39 12.27
N VAL A 142 12.98 -16.89 13.42
CA VAL A 142 13.88 -18.05 13.47
C VAL A 142 13.07 -19.34 13.38
N GLU A 143 13.36 -20.13 12.37
CA GLU A 143 12.73 -21.44 12.16
C GLU A 143 13.60 -22.57 12.71
N ILE A 144 13.02 -23.37 13.60
CA ILE A 144 13.65 -24.59 14.13
C ILE A 144 13.22 -25.75 13.24
N PRO A 145 14.15 -26.55 12.69
CA PRO A 145 13.83 -27.65 11.79
C PRO A 145 13.05 -28.75 12.52
N LYS A 146 11.88 -29.10 11.99
CA LYS A 146 11.01 -30.16 12.56
C LYS A 146 11.57 -31.57 12.35
N LYS A 147 12.41 -31.76 11.33
CA LYS A 147 13.03 -33.05 11.00
C LYS A 147 14.53 -32.88 10.87
N LEU A 148 15.28 -33.68 11.61
CA LEU A 148 16.73 -33.69 11.59
C LEU A 148 17.24 -35.05 11.09
N SER A 149 18.29 -35.03 10.29
CA SER A 149 19.04 -36.26 9.92
C SER A 149 19.78 -36.83 11.13
N LYS A 150 20.25 -38.08 11.01
CA LYS A 150 21.06 -38.70 12.07
C LYS A 150 22.33 -37.90 12.37
N GLN A 151 23.00 -37.39 11.35
CA GLN A 151 24.19 -36.55 11.48
C GLN A 151 23.91 -35.23 12.18
N GLN A 152 22.83 -34.53 11.79
CA GLN A 152 22.42 -33.28 12.42
C GLN A 152 22.09 -33.45 13.90
N LYS A 153 21.41 -34.57 14.25
CA LYS A 153 21.17 -34.89 15.69
C LYS A 153 22.44 -35.09 16.45
N SER A 154 23.40 -35.85 15.91
CA SER A 154 24.69 -36.10 16.56
C SER A 154 25.45 -34.78 16.82
N LEU A 155 25.49 -33.88 15.81
CA LEU A 155 26.16 -32.58 15.95
C LEU A 155 25.48 -31.68 17.01
N LEU A 156 24.15 -31.68 17.06
CA LEU A 156 23.42 -30.93 18.09
C LEU A 156 23.59 -31.57 19.50
N ASP A 157 23.70 -32.89 19.60
CA ASP A 157 23.99 -33.57 20.86
C ASP A 157 25.42 -33.28 21.36
N GLU A 158 26.40 -33.15 20.45
CA GLU A 158 27.75 -32.71 20.75
C GLU A 158 27.77 -31.25 21.20
N PHE A 159 27.09 -30.38 20.49
CA PHE A 159 26.96 -28.97 20.89
C PHE A 159 26.35 -28.82 22.28
N LYS A 160 25.29 -29.58 22.59
CA LYS A 160 24.66 -29.59 23.92
C LYS A 160 25.59 -30.04 25.05
N LYS A 161 26.62 -30.86 24.75
CA LYS A 161 27.59 -31.32 25.74
C LYS A 161 28.75 -30.36 25.97
N SER A 162 28.93 -29.42 25.05
CA SER A 162 29.99 -28.39 25.13
C SER A 162 29.53 -27.10 25.82
N ASP A 163 28.26 -27.01 26.15
CA ASP A 163 27.62 -25.94 26.91
C ASP A 163 27.57 -26.34 28.37
#